data_62748e2e7465afce62f5bc4b88d4e825
#
_entry.id   62748e2e7465afce62f5bc4b88d4e825
#
_cell.length_a   1.000
_cell.length_b   1.000
_cell.length_c   1.000
_cell.angle_alpha   90.00
_cell.angle_beta   90.00
_cell.angle_gamma   90.00
#
_symmetry.space_group_name_H-M   'P 1'
#
loop_
_entity.id
_entity.type
_entity.pdbx_description
1 polymer ?
#
loop_
_entity_poly.entity_id
_entity_poly.type
_entity_poly.pdbx_seq_one_letter_code
_entity_poly.pdbx_strand_id
1 'polypeptide(L)'
;MIEIVNLHKSFGRQQVLKGVNLTIPHGQITAIIGRSGSGKSVLLKHLVALIRPDSGQVLVDGEELGQLRGKALDQVREKFGVLFQGGALFDSMTVFENVAFPLREKTRLPEAEIAKRANQRLEAVGLADIGQKYPAEVSGGMKKRVALARALIQDPKIILFDEPTTGLDPILLNSIHRLIFDAHKSFGFTAVVISHEIPEIFDIAQTVALLHDGVIVEHGSPEVIMASANPVIRQFITGASDGPIRPK
;
A
#
# COMPACT_ATOMS: atom_id res chain seq x y z
N MET A 1 -3.59 -13.56 5.79
CA MET A 1 -3.91 -13.74 4.36
C MET A 1 -5.07 -12.82 4.01
N ILE A 2 -5.02 -12.18 2.83
CA ILE A 2 -6.17 -11.42 2.33
C ILE A 2 -6.69 -12.14 1.10
N GLU A 3 -8.00 -12.34 1.03
CA GLU A 3 -8.67 -12.96 -0.11
C GLU A 3 -9.73 -12.02 -0.65
N ILE A 4 -9.69 -11.80 -1.95
CA ILE A 4 -10.65 -10.98 -2.69
C ILE A 4 -11.39 -11.93 -3.63
N VAL A 5 -12.71 -12.01 -3.48
CA VAL A 5 -13.54 -12.98 -4.19
C VAL A 5 -14.63 -12.26 -4.95
N ASN A 6 -14.54 -12.32 -6.28
CA ASN A 6 -15.53 -11.77 -7.22
C ASN A 6 -15.98 -10.34 -6.88
N LEU A 7 -15.01 -9.47 -6.57
CA LEU A 7 -15.27 -8.12 -6.06
C LEU A 7 -15.72 -7.17 -7.17
N HIS A 8 -16.90 -6.60 -7.02
CA HIS A 8 -17.47 -5.61 -7.93
C HIS A 8 -17.66 -4.27 -7.25
N LYS A 9 -17.38 -3.18 -8.00
CA LYS A 9 -17.62 -1.82 -7.56
C LYS A 9 -17.91 -0.88 -8.70
N SER A 10 -19.00 -0.11 -8.55
CA SER A 10 -19.40 0.94 -9.49
C SER A 10 -19.55 2.28 -8.77
N PHE A 11 -19.36 3.37 -9.48
CA PHE A 11 -19.69 4.72 -9.06
C PHE A 11 -20.60 5.35 -10.12
N GLY A 12 -21.87 5.48 -9.79
CA GLY A 12 -22.88 5.84 -10.76
C GLY A 12 -22.95 4.80 -11.89
N ARG A 13 -22.75 5.24 -13.14
CA ARG A 13 -22.76 4.34 -14.32
C ARG A 13 -21.40 3.70 -14.62
N GLN A 14 -20.34 4.13 -13.93
CA GLN A 14 -18.98 3.63 -14.19
C GLN A 14 -18.69 2.41 -13.35
N GLN A 15 -18.56 1.24 -13.97
CA GLN A 15 -18.05 0.02 -13.36
C GLN A 15 -16.52 0.11 -13.25
N VAL A 16 -15.99 0.13 -12.02
CA VAL A 16 -14.55 0.27 -11.74
C VAL A 16 -13.90 -1.07 -11.46
N LEU A 17 -14.54 -1.92 -10.65
CA LEU A 17 -14.12 -3.30 -10.41
C LEU A 17 -15.20 -4.24 -10.94
N LYS A 18 -14.79 -5.28 -11.68
CA LYS A 18 -15.66 -6.12 -12.49
C LYS A 18 -15.46 -7.61 -12.20
N GLY A 19 -15.43 -7.98 -10.92
CA GLY A 19 -15.22 -9.36 -10.50
C GLY A 19 -13.73 -9.66 -10.20
N VAL A 20 -13.08 -8.80 -9.42
CA VAL A 20 -11.69 -8.99 -9.01
C VAL A 20 -11.56 -10.22 -8.11
N ASN A 21 -10.65 -11.13 -8.49
CA ASN A 21 -10.21 -12.25 -7.67
C ASN A 21 -8.71 -12.14 -7.45
N LEU A 22 -8.26 -12.15 -6.19
CA LEU A 22 -6.85 -12.07 -5.85
C LEU A 22 -6.62 -12.61 -4.43
N THR A 23 -5.60 -13.42 -4.26
CA THR A 23 -5.10 -13.85 -2.96
C THR A 23 -3.77 -13.16 -2.67
N ILE A 24 -3.64 -12.56 -1.48
CA ILE A 24 -2.43 -11.92 -0.99
C ILE A 24 -1.88 -12.77 0.15
N PRO A 25 -0.76 -13.49 -0.05
CA PRO A 25 -0.19 -14.37 0.94
C PRO A 25 0.34 -13.62 2.17
N HIS A 26 0.36 -14.29 3.32
CA HIS A 26 1.01 -13.77 4.52
C HIS A 26 2.51 -13.57 4.33
N GLY A 27 3.04 -12.49 4.91
CA GLY A 27 4.47 -12.25 4.99
C GLY A 27 5.14 -12.03 3.63
N GLN A 28 4.39 -11.68 2.59
CA GLN A 28 4.90 -11.36 1.27
C GLN A 28 4.61 -9.91 0.89
N ILE A 29 5.41 -9.38 -0.02
CA ILE A 29 5.14 -8.13 -0.73
C ILE A 29 4.39 -8.50 -2.01
N THR A 30 3.12 -8.12 -2.09
CA THR A 30 2.31 -8.26 -3.31
C THR A 30 2.18 -6.90 -3.98
N ALA A 31 2.69 -6.78 -5.21
CA ALA A 31 2.51 -5.59 -6.03
C ALA A 31 1.24 -5.69 -6.88
N ILE A 32 0.38 -4.68 -6.81
CA ILE A 32 -0.77 -4.52 -7.69
C ILE A 32 -0.42 -3.43 -8.70
N ILE A 33 -0.13 -3.84 -9.92
CA ILE A 33 0.26 -2.94 -11.01
C ILE A 33 -0.91 -2.67 -11.95
N GLY A 34 -0.81 -1.60 -12.73
CA GLY A 34 -1.82 -1.24 -13.72
C GLY A 34 -1.82 0.25 -14.02
N ARG A 35 -2.49 0.64 -15.10
CA ARG A 35 -2.57 2.05 -15.54
C ARG A 35 -3.23 2.95 -14.49
N SER A 36 -2.94 4.25 -14.55
CA SER A 36 -3.72 5.24 -13.80
C SER A 36 -5.21 5.11 -14.15
N GLY A 37 -6.06 5.16 -13.11
CA GLY A 37 -7.51 5.00 -13.27
C GLY A 37 -8.01 3.56 -13.48
N SER A 38 -7.16 2.52 -13.40
CA SER A 38 -7.61 1.11 -13.51
C SER A 38 -8.38 0.57 -12.31
N GLY A 39 -8.45 1.33 -11.21
CA GLY A 39 -9.17 0.93 -9.99
C GLY A 39 -8.29 0.47 -8.84
N LYS A 40 -6.96 0.58 -8.91
CA LYS A 40 -6.01 0.14 -7.88
C LYS A 40 -6.30 0.75 -6.49
N SER A 41 -6.41 2.07 -6.41
CA SER A 41 -6.72 2.75 -5.13
C SER A 41 -8.16 2.46 -4.66
N VAL A 42 -9.09 2.17 -5.59
CA VAL A 42 -10.43 1.70 -5.22
C VAL A 42 -10.34 0.31 -4.59
N LEU A 43 -9.58 -0.59 -5.19
CA LEU A 43 -9.33 -1.93 -4.64
C LEU A 43 -8.70 -1.83 -3.24
N LEU A 44 -7.66 -1.00 -3.08
CA LEU A 44 -7.00 -0.79 -1.79
C LEU A 44 -7.96 -0.30 -0.71
N LYS A 45 -8.89 0.62 -1.04
CA LYS A 45 -9.90 1.13 -0.10
C LYS A 45 -10.85 0.03 0.40
N HIS A 46 -11.10 -1.02 -0.40
CA HIS A 46 -11.88 -2.18 0.05
C HIS A 46 -11.11 -3.03 1.07
N LEU A 47 -9.77 -3.13 0.95
CA LEU A 47 -8.95 -3.94 1.87
C LEU A 47 -8.99 -3.42 3.32
N VAL A 48 -9.22 -2.13 3.51
CA VAL A 48 -9.38 -1.51 4.84
C VAL A 48 -10.84 -1.14 5.16
N ALA A 49 -11.77 -1.64 4.35
CA ALA A 49 -13.20 -1.37 4.49
C ALA A 49 -13.57 0.13 4.58
N LEU A 50 -12.83 1.01 3.87
CA LEU A 50 -13.19 2.43 3.70
C LEU A 50 -14.37 2.58 2.76
N ILE A 51 -14.54 1.66 1.80
CA ILE A 51 -15.70 1.56 0.93
C ILE A 51 -16.21 0.12 0.92
N ARG A 52 -17.51 -0.05 0.67
CA ARG A 52 -18.13 -1.37 0.56
C ARG A 52 -18.24 -1.79 -0.89
N PRO A 53 -18.05 -3.09 -1.18
CA PRO A 53 -18.32 -3.61 -2.51
C PRO A 53 -19.82 -3.55 -2.84
N ASP A 54 -20.15 -3.55 -4.12
CA ASP A 54 -21.52 -3.70 -4.58
C ASP A 54 -21.91 -5.20 -4.55
N SER A 55 -20.93 -6.09 -4.84
CA SER A 55 -21.02 -7.54 -4.65
C SER A 55 -19.61 -8.15 -4.54
N GLY A 56 -19.55 -9.41 -4.13
CA GLY A 56 -18.29 -10.09 -3.81
C GLY A 56 -17.84 -9.84 -2.40
N GLN A 57 -16.66 -10.33 -2.04
CA GLN A 57 -16.17 -10.37 -0.67
C GLN A 57 -14.70 -9.98 -0.58
N VAL A 58 -14.31 -9.40 0.56
CA VAL A 58 -12.93 -9.25 0.99
C VAL A 58 -12.80 -9.89 2.37
N LEU A 59 -11.94 -10.90 2.46
CA LEU A 59 -11.65 -11.59 3.72
C LEU A 59 -10.23 -11.23 4.17
N VAL A 60 -10.08 -10.99 5.46
CA VAL A 60 -8.78 -10.78 6.13
C VAL A 60 -8.66 -11.80 7.24
N ASP A 61 -7.73 -12.72 7.11
CA ASP A 61 -7.56 -13.87 8.02
C ASP A 61 -8.86 -14.67 8.23
N GLY A 62 -9.65 -14.83 7.16
CA GLY A 62 -10.93 -15.53 7.18
C GLY A 62 -12.12 -14.68 7.63
N GLU A 63 -11.93 -13.45 8.11
CA GLU A 63 -12.99 -12.53 8.52
C GLU A 63 -13.48 -11.69 7.33
N GLU A 64 -14.76 -11.79 6.95
CA GLU A 64 -15.34 -11.02 5.84
C GLU A 64 -15.61 -9.57 6.26
N LEU A 65 -14.85 -8.63 5.70
CA LEU A 65 -14.92 -7.21 6.03
C LEU A 65 -16.30 -6.58 5.80
N GLY A 66 -17.02 -7.05 4.78
CA GLY A 66 -18.35 -6.55 4.41
C GLY A 66 -19.40 -6.76 5.51
N GLN A 67 -19.24 -7.78 6.35
CA GLN A 67 -20.15 -8.14 7.42
C GLN A 67 -19.80 -7.47 8.77
N LEU A 68 -18.56 -7.04 8.94
CA LEU A 68 -18.10 -6.46 10.21
C LEU A 68 -18.64 -5.04 10.44
N ARG A 69 -18.89 -4.70 11.69
CA ARG A 69 -19.37 -3.39 12.17
C ARG A 69 -18.76 -3.05 13.51
N GLY A 70 -18.69 -1.73 13.83
CA GLY A 70 -18.25 -1.25 15.14
C GLY A 70 -16.92 -1.84 15.56
N LYS A 71 -16.83 -2.29 16.81
CA LYS A 71 -15.58 -2.80 17.40
C LYS A 71 -14.92 -3.94 16.60
N ALA A 72 -15.69 -4.84 16.01
CA ALA A 72 -15.13 -5.94 15.23
C ALA A 72 -14.42 -5.43 13.97
N LEU A 73 -15.00 -4.43 13.29
CA LEU A 73 -14.36 -3.79 12.15
C LEU A 73 -13.10 -3.02 12.56
N ASP A 74 -13.15 -2.32 13.69
CA ASP A 74 -12.01 -1.56 14.21
C ASP A 74 -10.85 -2.48 14.59
N GLN A 75 -11.12 -3.64 15.20
CA GLN A 75 -10.11 -4.66 15.49
C GLN A 75 -9.40 -5.18 14.23
N VAL A 76 -10.14 -5.37 13.13
CA VAL A 76 -9.50 -5.77 11.87
C VAL A 76 -8.69 -4.61 11.29
N ARG A 77 -9.19 -3.37 11.35
CA ARG A 77 -8.47 -2.17 10.89
C ARG A 77 -7.17 -1.93 11.66
N GLU A 78 -7.10 -2.29 12.92
CA GLU A 78 -5.87 -2.21 13.73
C GLU A 78 -4.74 -3.09 13.21
N LYS A 79 -5.07 -4.15 12.44
CA LYS A 79 -4.06 -4.97 11.75
C LYS A 79 -3.35 -4.22 10.63
N PHE A 80 -3.88 -3.07 10.17
CA PHE A 80 -3.40 -2.36 8.99
C PHE A 80 -2.62 -1.08 9.32
N GLY A 81 -1.47 -0.92 8.67
CA GLY A 81 -0.83 0.37 8.44
C GLY A 81 -1.12 0.83 7.00
N VAL A 82 -1.27 2.13 6.78
CA VAL A 82 -1.52 2.67 5.44
C VAL A 82 -0.58 3.83 5.15
N LEU A 83 0.12 3.75 4.03
CA LEU A 83 0.89 4.83 3.45
C LEU A 83 0.20 5.31 2.18
N PHE A 84 -0.41 6.48 2.23
CA PHE A 84 -1.10 7.11 1.10
C PHE A 84 -0.11 7.79 0.14
N GLN A 85 -0.50 7.99 -1.10
CA GLN A 85 0.30 8.56 -2.19
C GLN A 85 1.03 9.86 -1.81
N GLY A 86 0.37 10.80 -1.13
CA GLY A 86 0.98 12.04 -0.64
C GLY A 86 1.69 11.92 0.70
N GLY A 87 1.75 10.73 1.32
CA GLY A 87 2.18 10.54 2.71
C GLY A 87 1.10 10.94 3.73
N ALA A 88 0.18 11.84 3.38
CA ALA A 88 -0.90 12.36 4.23
C ALA A 88 -0.42 12.78 5.63
N LEU A 89 0.72 13.46 5.71
CA LEU A 89 1.23 14.02 6.96
C LEU A 89 0.37 15.24 7.37
N PHE A 90 0.22 15.43 8.67
CA PHE A 90 -0.39 16.62 9.22
C PHE A 90 0.63 17.78 9.19
N ASP A 91 0.38 18.80 8.39
CA ASP A 91 1.30 19.93 8.21
C ASP A 91 1.47 20.77 9.49
N SER A 92 0.47 20.74 10.38
CA SER A 92 0.49 21.42 11.68
C SER A 92 1.24 20.65 12.79
N MET A 93 1.70 19.45 12.51
CA MET A 93 2.43 18.58 13.44
C MET A 93 3.88 18.43 13.00
N THR A 94 4.80 18.34 13.94
CA THR A 94 6.18 17.98 13.67
C THR A 94 6.29 16.55 13.11
N VAL A 95 7.46 16.19 12.59
CA VAL A 95 7.77 14.83 12.14
C VAL A 95 7.56 13.82 13.27
N PHE A 96 8.04 14.12 14.47
CA PHE A 96 7.85 13.27 15.64
C PHE A 96 6.35 13.11 15.99
N GLU A 97 5.63 14.22 16.03
CA GLU A 97 4.18 14.20 16.36
C GLU A 97 3.39 13.41 15.32
N ASN A 98 3.70 13.53 14.02
CA ASN A 98 3.09 12.72 12.97
C ASN A 98 3.29 11.23 13.21
N VAL A 99 4.49 10.80 13.62
CA VAL A 99 4.78 9.39 13.89
C VAL A 99 4.13 8.93 15.19
N ALA A 100 4.12 9.75 16.24
CA ALA A 100 3.54 9.44 17.55
C ALA A 100 2.00 9.42 17.54
N PHE A 101 1.36 10.19 16.64
CA PHE A 101 -0.08 10.43 16.57
C PHE A 101 -0.93 9.15 16.70
N PRO A 102 -0.68 8.06 15.93
CA PRO A 102 -1.53 6.88 16.02
C PRO A 102 -1.51 6.20 17.41
N LEU A 103 -0.39 6.27 18.13
CA LEU A 103 -0.32 5.72 19.50
C LEU A 103 -1.04 6.61 20.49
N ARG A 104 -0.94 7.94 20.37
CA ARG A 104 -1.65 8.90 21.23
C ARG A 104 -3.16 8.74 21.10
N GLU A 105 -3.66 8.57 19.87
CA GLU A 105 -5.10 8.44 19.60
C GLU A 105 -5.69 7.09 20.01
N LYS A 106 -4.93 6.00 19.84
CA LYS A 106 -5.49 4.65 19.97
C LYS A 106 -5.06 3.89 21.22
N THR A 107 -4.12 4.43 21.99
CA THR A 107 -3.59 3.72 23.17
C THR A 107 -3.62 4.60 24.41
N ARG A 108 -3.41 3.97 25.58
CA ARG A 108 -3.22 4.66 26.86
C ARG A 108 -1.76 4.56 27.33
N LEU A 109 -0.83 4.42 26.40
CA LEU A 109 0.59 4.33 26.74
C LEU A 109 1.09 5.64 27.36
N PRO A 110 2.00 5.59 28.34
CA PRO A 110 2.69 6.78 28.84
C PRO A 110 3.45 7.49 27.72
N GLU A 111 3.50 8.84 27.77
CA GLU A 111 4.17 9.63 26.73
C GLU A 111 5.65 9.25 26.56
N ALA A 112 6.34 8.86 27.63
CA ALA A 112 7.71 8.37 27.57
C ALA A 112 7.86 7.12 26.69
N GLU A 113 6.90 6.19 26.76
CA GLU A 113 6.89 4.97 25.93
C GLU A 113 6.53 5.30 24.46
N ILE A 114 5.58 6.23 24.25
CA ILE A 114 5.25 6.74 22.90
C ILE A 114 6.48 7.40 22.28
N ALA A 115 7.17 8.26 23.03
CA ALA A 115 8.37 8.93 22.55
C ALA A 115 9.48 7.94 22.19
N LYS A 116 9.70 6.94 23.02
CA LYS A 116 10.66 5.87 22.75
C LYS A 116 10.36 5.16 21.44
N ARG A 117 9.11 4.71 21.25
CA ARG A 117 8.69 4.00 20.02
C ARG A 117 8.77 4.89 18.79
N ALA A 118 8.31 6.14 18.87
CA ALA A 118 8.36 7.08 17.77
C ALA A 118 9.80 7.33 17.30
N ASN A 119 10.74 7.56 18.24
CA ASN A 119 12.14 7.73 17.92
C ASN A 119 12.77 6.49 17.31
N GLN A 120 12.46 5.30 17.82
CA GLN A 120 12.91 4.03 17.22
C GLN A 120 12.41 3.87 15.78
N ARG A 121 11.15 4.26 15.46
CA ARG A 121 10.64 4.20 14.09
C ARG A 121 11.29 5.24 13.18
N LEU A 122 11.55 6.44 13.68
CA LEU A 122 12.30 7.47 12.94
C LEU A 122 13.74 7.02 12.64
N GLU A 123 14.42 6.42 13.61
CA GLU A 123 15.75 5.83 13.42
C GLU A 123 15.72 4.71 12.38
N ALA A 124 14.74 3.79 12.43
CA ALA A 124 14.59 2.68 11.50
C ALA A 124 14.40 3.13 10.04
N VAL A 125 13.89 4.34 9.81
CA VAL A 125 13.75 4.93 8.46
C VAL A 125 14.87 5.94 8.13
N GLY A 126 15.91 6.03 8.98
CA GLY A 126 17.06 6.93 8.78
C GLY A 126 16.75 8.41 8.99
N LEU A 127 15.90 8.74 9.97
CA LEU A 127 15.43 10.10 10.26
C LEU A 127 15.55 10.45 11.76
N ALA A 128 16.59 9.99 12.47
CA ALA A 128 16.75 10.16 13.90
C ALA A 128 16.74 11.65 14.36
N ASP A 129 17.35 12.55 13.58
CA ASP A 129 17.67 13.91 14.02
C ASP A 129 16.65 14.98 13.56
N ILE A 130 15.56 14.60 12.92
CA ILE A 130 14.62 15.56 12.33
C ILE A 130 13.24 15.59 13.01
N GLY A 131 13.11 14.98 14.17
CA GLY A 131 11.82 14.84 14.86
C GLY A 131 11.10 16.17 15.11
N GLN A 132 11.85 17.25 15.35
CA GLN A 132 11.29 18.58 15.64
C GLN A 132 10.94 19.42 14.40
N LYS A 133 11.31 18.96 13.20
CA LYS A 133 10.96 19.65 11.95
C LYS A 133 9.51 19.44 11.59
N TYR A 134 8.95 20.40 10.86
CA TYR A 134 7.62 20.26 10.24
C TYR A 134 7.72 19.64 8.84
N PRO A 135 6.65 19.06 8.31
CA PRO A 135 6.61 18.49 6.96
C PRO A 135 7.08 19.47 5.87
N ALA A 136 6.82 20.78 6.03
CA ALA A 136 7.28 21.79 5.09
C ALA A 136 8.81 21.96 5.02
N GLU A 137 9.54 21.56 6.08
CA GLU A 137 10.98 21.72 6.21
C GLU A 137 11.78 20.49 5.76
N VAL A 138 11.11 19.46 5.26
CA VAL A 138 11.75 18.21 4.85
C VAL A 138 11.47 17.87 3.38
N SER A 139 12.39 17.15 2.74
CA SER A 139 12.26 16.77 1.33
C SER A 139 11.10 15.79 1.08
N GLY A 140 10.68 15.64 -0.18
CA GLY A 140 9.65 14.68 -0.56
C GLY A 140 9.97 13.24 -0.17
N GLY A 141 11.22 12.80 -0.36
CA GLY A 141 11.68 11.49 0.08
C GLY A 141 11.65 11.33 1.60
N MET A 142 12.03 12.36 2.36
CA MET A 142 11.92 12.35 3.82
C MET A 142 10.45 12.26 4.28
N LYS A 143 9.52 12.98 3.63
CA LYS A 143 8.07 12.84 3.92
C LYS A 143 7.57 11.41 3.75
N LYS A 144 8.02 10.70 2.70
CA LYS A 144 7.67 9.30 2.47
C LYS A 144 8.21 8.38 3.57
N ARG A 145 9.44 8.63 4.04
CA ARG A 145 10.05 7.90 5.16
C ARG A 145 9.30 8.16 6.48
N VAL A 146 8.90 9.39 6.77
CA VAL A 146 8.06 9.74 7.94
C VAL A 146 6.70 9.02 7.86
N ALA A 147 6.07 9.01 6.69
CA ALA A 147 4.80 8.32 6.49
C ALA A 147 4.94 6.79 6.71
N LEU A 148 6.07 6.20 6.30
CA LEU A 148 6.37 4.79 6.60
C LEU A 148 6.57 4.56 8.11
N ALA A 149 7.34 5.41 8.79
CA ALA A 149 7.52 5.32 10.25
C ALA A 149 6.18 5.40 10.99
N ARG A 150 5.29 6.32 10.56
CA ARG A 150 3.92 6.42 11.09
C ARG A 150 3.08 5.18 10.82
N ALA A 151 3.17 4.60 9.63
CA ALA A 151 2.45 3.37 9.31
C ALA A 151 2.93 2.16 10.15
N LEU A 152 4.21 2.13 10.51
CA LEU A 152 4.85 1.08 11.29
C LEU A 152 4.66 1.21 12.82
N ILE A 153 4.21 2.38 13.34
CA ILE A 153 4.28 2.67 14.77
C ILE A 153 3.42 1.75 15.66
N GLN A 154 2.35 1.19 15.10
CA GLN A 154 1.42 0.29 15.78
C GLN A 154 1.75 -1.20 15.58
N ASP A 155 2.90 -1.55 15.03
CA ASP A 155 3.30 -2.92 14.68
C ASP A 155 2.25 -3.66 13.84
N PRO A 156 1.80 -3.07 12.70
CA PRO A 156 0.73 -3.65 11.92
C PRO A 156 1.14 -4.99 11.30
N LYS A 157 0.17 -5.90 11.14
CA LYS A 157 0.38 -7.18 10.43
C LYS A 157 0.37 -7.02 8.91
N ILE A 158 -0.27 -5.97 8.42
CA ILE A 158 -0.45 -5.68 7.00
C ILE A 158 -0.16 -4.21 6.76
N ILE A 159 0.64 -3.88 5.73
CA ILE A 159 0.84 -2.49 5.32
C ILE A 159 0.41 -2.32 3.86
N LEU A 160 -0.43 -1.32 3.63
CA LEU A 160 -0.87 -0.92 2.31
C LEU A 160 -0.10 0.33 1.87
N PHE A 161 0.50 0.26 0.70
CA PHE A 161 1.24 1.35 0.07
C PHE A 161 0.50 1.80 -1.20
N ASP A 162 -0.06 3.00 -1.18
CA ASP A 162 -0.73 3.58 -2.35
C ASP A 162 0.25 4.50 -3.09
N GLU A 163 0.88 3.98 -4.13
CA GLU A 163 1.85 4.68 -4.98
C GLU A 163 2.95 5.39 -4.16
N PRO A 164 3.74 4.67 -3.36
CA PRO A 164 4.67 5.26 -2.39
C PRO A 164 5.78 6.08 -3.02
N THR A 165 6.13 5.82 -4.26
CA THR A 165 7.27 6.39 -4.99
C THR A 165 6.89 7.42 -6.06
N THR A 166 5.59 7.62 -6.31
CA THR A 166 5.12 8.58 -7.31
C THR A 166 5.68 9.99 -7.08
N GLY A 167 6.24 10.55 -8.15
CA GLY A 167 6.82 11.90 -8.15
C GLY A 167 8.25 11.98 -7.62
N LEU A 168 8.92 10.85 -7.40
CA LEU A 168 10.34 10.79 -7.04
C LEU A 168 11.20 10.54 -8.31
N ASP A 169 12.44 11.02 -8.26
CA ASP A 169 13.44 10.63 -9.25
C ASP A 169 13.84 9.15 -9.07
N PRO A 170 14.46 8.51 -10.08
CA PRO A 170 14.78 7.08 -10.03
C PRO A 170 15.67 6.67 -8.85
N ILE A 171 16.57 7.53 -8.39
CA ILE A 171 17.47 7.23 -7.27
C ILE A 171 16.70 7.19 -5.96
N LEU A 172 15.83 8.19 -5.72
CA LEU A 172 14.96 8.25 -4.56
C LEU A 172 13.91 7.15 -4.58
N LEU A 173 13.34 6.84 -5.75
CA LEU A 173 12.41 5.73 -5.96
C LEU A 173 13.02 4.42 -5.45
N ASN A 174 14.19 4.05 -5.98
CA ASN A 174 14.91 2.84 -5.57
C ASN A 174 15.26 2.85 -4.07
N SER A 175 15.61 4.02 -3.52
CA SER A 175 15.85 4.16 -2.08
C SER A 175 14.60 3.87 -1.24
N ILE A 176 13.40 4.29 -1.69
CA ILE A 176 12.13 3.99 -0.98
C ILE A 176 11.74 2.52 -1.17
N HIS A 177 11.89 1.95 -2.36
CA HIS A 177 11.66 0.51 -2.58
C HIS A 177 12.55 -0.32 -1.66
N ARG A 178 13.85 -0.01 -1.60
CA ARG A 178 14.79 -0.68 -0.70
C ARG A 178 14.37 -0.54 0.76
N LEU A 179 13.96 0.66 1.19
CA LEU A 179 13.48 0.89 2.55
C LEU A 179 12.24 0.06 2.88
N ILE A 180 11.26 -0.05 1.95
CA ILE A 180 10.07 -0.90 2.10
C ILE A 180 10.49 -2.36 2.26
N PHE A 181 11.40 -2.84 1.42
CA PHE A 181 11.91 -4.20 1.47
C PHE A 181 12.64 -4.50 2.79
N ASP A 182 13.54 -3.61 3.22
CA ASP A 182 14.30 -3.77 4.46
C ASP A 182 13.39 -3.70 5.70
N ALA A 183 12.39 -2.81 5.70
CA ALA A 183 11.36 -2.75 6.74
C ALA A 183 10.51 -4.04 6.76
N HIS A 184 10.07 -4.53 5.60
CA HIS A 184 9.35 -5.80 5.48
C HIS A 184 10.16 -6.96 6.07
N LYS A 185 11.43 -7.06 5.71
CA LYS A 185 12.34 -8.09 6.23
C LYS A 185 12.53 -8.00 7.74
N SER A 186 12.59 -6.78 8.28
CA SER A 186 12.84 -6.54 9.71
C SER A 186 11.61 -6.72 10.59
N PHE A 187 10.42 -6.35 10.10
CA PHE A 187 9.18 -6.35 10.87
C PHE A 187 8.20 -7.47 10.50
N GLY A 188 8.41 -8.17 9.38
CA GLY A 188 7.65 -9.38 9.00
C GLY A 188 6.18 -9.14 8.62
N PHE A 189 5.78 -7.91 8.26
CA PHE A 189 4.40 -7.62 7.85
C PHE A 189 4.09 -8.14 6.44
N THR A 190 2.82 -8.33 6.13
CA THR A 190 2.35 -8.52 4.75
C THR A 190 2.25 -7.15 4.08
N ALA A 191 2.81 -6.98 2.87
CA ALA A 191 2.75 -5.72 2.14
C ALA A 191 1.87 -5.82 0.89
N VAL A 192 1.05 -4.81 0.65
CA VAL A 192 0.36 -4.59 -0.62
C VAL A 192 0.84 -3.26 -1.19
N VAL A 193 1.51 -3.28 -2.32
CA VAL A 193 2.08 -2.09 -2.94
C VAL A 193 1.35 -1.81 -4.26
N ILE A 194 0.64 -0.69 -4.33
CA ILE A 194 0.13 -0.18 -5.60
C ILE A 194 1.25 0.58 -6.29
N SER A 195 1.57 0.20 -7.53
CA SER A 195 2.58 0.87 -8.35
C SER A 195 2.22 0.85 -9.82
N HIS A 196 2.80 1.78 -10.56
CA HIS A 196 2.86 1.78 -12.02
C HIS A 196 4.31 1.84 -12.52
N GLU A 197 5.27 1.76 -11.62
CA GLU A 197 6.71 1.87 -11.88
C GLU A 197 7.29 0.48 -12.16
N ILE A 198 7.55 0.22 -13.42
CA ILE A 198 8.09 -1.03 -13.94
C ILE A 198 9.41 -0.71 -14.68
N PRO A 199 10.47 -1.48 -14.48
CA PRO A 199 10.52 -2.78 -13.75
C PRO A 199 10.76 -2.69 -12.25
N GLU A 200 11.04 -1.53 -11.68
CA GLU A 200 11.62 -1.33 -10.35
C GLU A 200 10.82 -2.01 -9.22
N ILE A 201 9.48 -2.11 -9.35
CA ILE A 201 8.64 -2.77 -8.35
C ILE A 201 8.91 -4.29 -8.28
N PHE A 202 9.40 -4.89 -9.36
CA PHE A 202 9.70 -6.31 -9.42
C PHE A 202 10.88 -6.71 -8.55
N ASP A 203 11.79 -5.78 -8.24
CA ASP A 203 12.97 -6.04 -7.40
C ASP A 203 12.59 -6.33 -5.93
N ILE A 204 11.42 -5.89 -5.49
CA ILE A 204 10.98 -6.05 -4.09
C ILE A 204 9.76 -6.95 -3.92
N ALA A 205 8.97 -7.17 -4.96
CA ALA A 205 7.74 -7.96 -4.90
C ALA A 205 8.01 -9.47 -5.00
N GLN A 206 7.33 -10.29 -4.20
CA GLN A 206 7.28 -11.74 -4.35
C GLN A 206 6.09 -12.18 -5.21
N THR A 207 5.04 -11.37 -5.25
CA THR A 207 3.86 -11.60 -6.09
C THR A 207 3.48 -10.30 -6.78
N VAL A 208 3.12 -10.38 -8.05
CA VAL A 208 2.66 -9.27 -8.87
C VAL A 208 1.31 -9.61 -9.46
N ALA A 209 0.36 -8.67 -9.43
CA ALA A 209 -0.96 -8.81 -10.03
C ALA A 209 -1.25 -7.63 -10.95
N LEU A 210 -1.57 -7.85 -12.22
CA LEU A 210 -1.96 -6.78 -13.14
C LEU A 210 -3.46 -6.53 -13.08
N LEU A 211 -3.86 -5.37 -12.59
CA LEU A 211 -5.25 -4.88 -12.64
C LEU A 211 -5.46 -4.06 -13.92
N HIS A 212 -6.24 -4.60 -14.84
CA HIS A 212 -6.62 -3.93 -16.08
C HIS A 212 -8.11 -4.05 -16.31
N ASP A 213 -8.73 -2.95 -16.69
CA ASP A 213 -10.17 -2.85 -17.02
C ASP A 213 -11.12 -3.41 -15.94
N GLY A 214 -10.70 -3.29 -14.67
CA GLY A 214 -11.48 -3.71 -13.49
C GLY A 214 -11.35 -5.18 -13.13
N VAL A 215 -10.46 -5.95 -13.76
CA VAL A 215 -10.19 -7.35 -13.43
C VAL A 215 -8.69 -7.60 -13.24
N ILE A 216 -8.33 -8.63 -12.47
CA ILE A 216 -6.96 -9.14 -12.45
C ILE A 216 -6.78 -10.01 -13.70
N VAL A 217 -5.90 -9.55 -14.59
CA VAL A 217 -5.61 -10.24 -15.87
C VAL A 217 -4.75 -11.47 -15.62
N GLU A 218 -3.75 -11.33 -14.76
CA GLU A 218 -2.84 -12.40 -14.37
C GLU A 218 -2.17 -12.02 -13.05
N HIS A 219 -1.77 -13.01 -12.27
CA HIS A 219 -0.94 -12.82 -11.07
C HIS A 219 0.03 -13.98 -10.91
N GLY A 220 1.19 -13.71 -10.34
CA GLY A 220 2.25 -14.69 -10.14
C GLY A 220 3.54 -14.03 -9.63
N SER A 221 4.65 -14.77 -9.65
CA SER A 221 5.96 -14.17 -9.35
C SER A 221 6.36 -13.16 -10.44
N PRO A 222 7.29 -12.23 -10.16
CA PRO A 222 7.82 -11.31 -11.17
C PRO A 222 8.26 -12.03 -12.46
N GLU A 223 8.91 -13.20 -12.35
CA GLU A 223 9.37 -13.99 -13.48
C GLU A 223 8.20 -14.51 -14.34
N VAL A 224 7.11 -14.96 -13.70
CA VAL A 224 5.88 -15.40 -14.40
C VAL A 224 5.28 -14.24 -15.19
N ILE A 225 5.16 -13.08 -14.56
CA ILE A 225 4.60 -11.87 -15.20
C ILE A 225 5.50 -11.40 -16.36
N MET A 226 6.81 -11.39 -16.17
CA MET A 226 7.77 -11.02 -17.22
C MET A 226 7.77 -11.99 -18.41
N ALA A 227 7.56 -13.28 -18.17
CA ALA A 227 7.49 -14.32 -19.19
C ALA A 227 6.09 -14.49 -19.82
N SER A 228 5.10 -13.74 -19.36
CA SER A 228 3.72 -13.89 -19.82
C SER A 228 3.57 -13.66 -21.32
N ALA A 229 2.84 -14.54 -21.98
CA ALA A 229 2.46 -14.39 -23.39
C ALA A 229 1.20 -13.52 -23.58
N ASN A 230 0.54 -13.11 -22.49
CA ASN A 230 -0.66 -12.29 -22.56
C ASN A 230 -0.34 -10.91 -23.15
N PRO A 231 -1.00 -10.51 -24.26
CA PRO A 231 -0.67 -9.26 -24.96
C PRO A 231 -0.92 -8.00 -24.11
N VAL A 232 -1.86 -8.02 -23.17
CA VAL A 232 -2.12 -6.91 -22.24
C VAL A 232 -0.94 -6.74 -21.29
N ILE A 233 -0.44 -7.84 -20.73
CA ILE A 233 0.73 -7.81 -19.82
C ILE A 233 1.96 -7.37 -20.57
N ARG A 234 2.24 -7.99 -21.71
CA ARG A 234 3.41 -7.63 -22.53
C ARG A 234 3.43 -6.15 -22.88
N GLN A 235 2.31 -5.62 -23.37
CA GLN A 235 2.22 -4.19 -23.68
C GLN A 235 2.47 -3.33 -22.45
N PHE A 236 1.90 -3.72 -21.29
CA PHE A 236 2.05 -2.93 -20.06
C PHE A 236 3.49 -2.92 -19.55
N ILE A 237 4.17 -4.08 -19.50
CA ILE A 237 5.54 -4.17 -18.96
C ILE A 237 6.60 -3.60 -19.92
N THR A 238 6.36 -3.62 -21.25
CA THR A 238 7.29 -3.07 -22.23
C THR A 238 7.04 -1.60 -22.54
N GLY A 239 5.89 -1.04 -22.14
CA GLY A 239 5.49 0.32 -22.47
C GLY A 239 5.19 0.52 -23.97
N ALA A 240 4.88 -0.55 -24.73
CA ALA A 240 4.63 -0.48 -26.16
C ALA A 240 3.40 0.41 -26.45
N SER A 241 3.52 1.29 -27.48
CA SER A 241 2.42 2.15 -27.91
C SER A 241 1.28 1.36 -28.56
N ASP A 242 1.63 0.29 -29.27
CA ASP A 242 0.69 -0.56 -29.99
C ASP A 242 0.31 -1.81 -29.18
N GLY A 243 -1.00 -2.10 -29.12
CA GLY A 243 -1.50 -3.25 -28.39
C GLY A 243 -2.95 -3.12 -27.94
N PRO A 244 -3.44 -4.08 -27.15
CA PRO A 244 -4.83 -4.09 -26.69
C PRO A 244 -5.17 -2.93 -25.72
N ILE A 245 -4.18 -2.38 -25.03
CA ILE A 245 -4.36 -1.24 -24.13
C ILE A 245 -4.35 0.05 -24.97
N ARG A 246 -5.52 0.64 -25.19
CA ARG A 246 -5.63 1.92 -25.91
C ARG A 246 -5.44 3.10 -24.96
N PRO A 247 -4.66 4.14 -25.31
CA PRO A 247 -4.65 5.41 -24.59
C PRO A 247 -6.07 5.99 -24.55
N LYS A 248 -6.48 6.54 -23.39
CA LYS A 248 -7.75 7.29 -23.28
C LYS A 248 -7.50 8.73 -23.61
#